data_0ab649e4d1b89007b2053204b0f03b70
#
_entry.id   0ab649e4d1b89007b2053204b0f03b70
#
_cell.length_a   1.000
_cell.length_b   1.000
_cell.length_c   1.000
_cell.angle_alpha   90.00
_cell.angle_beta   90.00
_cell.angle_gamma   90.00
#
_symmetry.space_group_name_H-M   'P 1'
#
loop_
_entity.id
_entity.type
_entity.pdbx_description
1 polymer ?
#
loop_
_entity_poly.entity_id
_entity_poly.type
_entity_poly.pdbx_seq_one_letter_code
_entity_poly.pdbx_strand_id
1 'polypeptide(L)'
;MPPEVSQKKHTLKGVVLDNNTNEPIIGAAVLVTGTGSGTTTDIDGNYQLEVPANAKSIEISYIGYEKKVMPFDGRNLNDFRVILLKEEGLSVDEVTIVAFSKQKKESVISSIATVKPKELKVPSSNLTTALAGRVAGLISYQRSGEPGQDNANFFIRGVTTFGYKADPLILIDGVELSADDLARLQPDDIESFSIMKDATSSALYGARGANGVILVTTKEGVEGKLKIAARFENSFSSPIKNIELADPITYMVKHNEAVSTRDPLASLPYSQEKIDNTIAGTNDFVYPAVDWYKMLFKDVTSNQRFNMNLSGGGRVARYYVAMTYNHDNGILNVDKRNNFNSNISLNKISVRSNVNMNLTKTTELITRMSGTFDDYSGPLSGGSDMFSRVVKANPVKFPAYYEKDANNIYTNHILFGNAGTGNYINPYADLVKGYKEYSQTLLSAQVELKQNFDFITKGLNARVMVNTTRHSYFDVS
;
A
#
# COMPACT_ATOMS: atom_id res chain seq x y z
N MET A 1 30.90 16.19 -69.58
CA MET A 1 30.33 16.31 -68.20
C MET A 1 28.95 16.94 -68.34
N PRO A 2 27.87 16.29 -67.96
CA PRO A 2 26.56 16.93 -67.94
C PRO A 2 26.53 17.91 -66.77
N PRO A 3 25.76 19.02 -66.81
CA PRO A 3 25.72 20.05 -65.79
C PRO A 3 25.07 19.51 -64.55
N GLU A 4 25.71 19.70 -63.39
CA GLU A 4 25.09 19.52 -62.08
C GLU A 4 23.86 20.42 -61.97
N VAL A 5 22.70 19.81 -61.96
CA VAL A 5 21.43 20.51 -61.59
C VAL A 5 21.52 20.84 -60.14
N SER A 6 21.79 22.10 -59.80
CA SER A 6 21.71 22.64 -58.47
C SER A 6 20.28 22.46 -57.95
N GLN A 7 20.02 21.39 -57.19
CA GLN A 7 18.75 21.19 -56.55
C GLN A 7 18.60 22.25 -55.47
N LYS A 8 17.57 23.09 -55.57
CA LYS A 8 17.15 24.02 -54.50
C LYS A 8 16.96 23.24 -53.21
N LYS A 9 17.73 23.57 -52.19
CA LYS A 9 17.60 23.01 -50.83
C LYS A 9 16.83 23.98 -49.97
N HIS A 10 15.98 23.48 -49.09
CA HIS A 10 15.30 24.26 -48.06
C HIS A 10 15.96 23.98 -46.71
N THR A 11 16.21 25.00 -45.93
CA THR A 11 16.74 24.84 -44.57
C THR A 11 15.57 24.97 -43.58
N LEU A 12 15.25 23.87 -42.89
CA LEU A 12 14.32 23.84 -41.79
C LEU A 12 15.05 24.12 -40.46
N LYS A 13 14.44 24.96 -39.60
CA LYS A 13 14.91 25.22 -38.26
C LYS A 13 13.72 25.20 -37.35
N GLY A 14 13.84 24.53 -36.21
CA GLY A 14 12.76 24.43 -35.24
C GLY A 14 13.20 23.79 -33.93
N VAL A 15 12.22 23.54 -33.04
CA VAL A 15 12.41 22.88 -31.78
C VAL A 15 11.46 21.69 -31.68
N VAL A 16 11.93 20.61 -31.06
CA VAL A 16 11.12 19.43 -30.74
C VAL A 16 10.87 19.40 -29.25
N LEU A 17 9.59 19.42 -28.86
CA LEU A 17 9.15 19.46 -27.46
C LEU A 17 8.25 18.26 -27.15
N ASP A 18 8.20 17.90 -25.89
CA ASP A 18 7.20 16.96 -25.37
C ASP A 18 5.80 17.61 -25.37
N ASN A 19 4.80 16.88 -25.83
CA ASN A 19 3.42 17.38 -25.95
C ASN A 19 2.72 17.60 -24.61
N ASN A 20 3.19 16.95 -23.52
CA ASN A 20 2.55 17.01 -22.20
C ASN A 20 3.25 17.99 -21.27
N THR A 21 4.60 18.00 -21.30
CA THR A 21 5.41 18.83 -20.39
C THR A 21 5.92 20.11 -21.04
N ASN A 22 5.91 20.21 -22.38
CA ASN A 22 6.56 21.26 -23.18
C ASN A 22 8.08 21.37 -22.95
N GLU A 23 8.70 20.32 -22.42
CA GLU A 23 10.13 20.27 -22.24
C GLU A 23 10.85 19.92 -23.55
N PRO A 24 12.08 20.40 -23.79
CA PRO A 24 12.83 20.09 -25.00
C PRO A 24 13.27 18.63 -25.02
N ILE A 25 13.10 17.98 -26.18
CA ILE A 25 13.53 16.59 -26.39
C ILE A 25 14.93 16.59 -27.00
N ILE A 26 15.91 16.16 -26.23
CA ILE A 26 17.33 16.11 -26.59
C ILE A 26 17.62 14.84 -27.38
N GLY A 27 18.28 14.96 -28.54
CA GLY A 27 18.71 13.80 -29.36
C GLY A 27 17.61 13.16 -30.19
N ALA A 28 16.45 13.83 -30.37
CA ALA A 28 15.42 13.38 -31.30
C ALA A 28 15.96 13.40 -32.74
N ALA A 29 15.74 12.32 -33.47
CA ALA A 29 16.16 12.20 -34.88
C ALA A 29 15.10 12.89 -35.77
N VAL A 30 15.56 13.78 -36.67
CA VAL A 30 14.75 14.46 -37.71
C VAL A 30 15.30 14.05 -39.04
N LEU A 31 14.56 13.23 -39.80
CA LEU A 31 15.02 12.58 -41.00
C LEU A 31 14.14 12.95 -42.21
N VAL A 32 14.75 13.16 -43.40
CA VAL A 32 14.00 13.28 -44.64
C VAL A 32 13.63 11.88 -45.15
N THR A 33 12.34 11.58 -45.24
CA THR A 33 11.87 10.24 -45.62
C THR A 33 12.34 9.87 -47.04
N GLY A 34 12.96 8.69 -47.18
CA GLY A 34 13.46 8.18 -48.45
C GLY A 34 14.82 8.74 -48.88
N THR A 35 15.49 9.50 -48.05
CA THR A 35 16.86 9.99 -48.26
C THR A 35 17.71 9.67 -47.03
N GLY A 36 19.04 9.70 -47.18
CA GLY A 36 19.95 9.56 -46.03
C GLY A 36 20.20 10.88 -45.27
N SER A 37 19.42 11.93 -45.55
CA SER A 37 19.62 13.25 -44.95
C SER A 37 18.83 13.38 -43.63
N GLY A 38 19.52 13.73 -42.56
CA GLY A 38 18.91 13.87 -41.23
C GLY A 38 19.81 14.64 -40.27
N THR A 39 19.23 15.02 -39.14
CA THR A 39 19.90 15.68 -37.99
C THR A 39 19.32 15.19 -36.69
N THR A 40 19.96 15.55 -35.58
CA THR A 40 19.43 15.32 -34.23
C THR A 40 19.25 16.64 -33.49
N THR A 41 18.32 16.70 -32.53
CA THR A 41 18.11 17.88 -31.68
C THR A 41 19.23 18.05 -30.66
N ASP A 42 19.57 19.30 -30.37
CA ASP A 42 20.52 19.70 -29.34
C ASP A 42 19.93 19.66 -27.92
N ILE A 43 20.67 20.19 -26.91
CA ILE A 43 20.28 20.19 -25.50
C ILE A 43 19.03 21.04 -25.22
N ASP A 44 18.71 22.00 -26.07
CA ASP A 44 17.54 22.85 -26.00
C ASP A 44 16.41 22.36 -26.93
N GLY A 45 16.56 21.16 -27.51
CA GLY A 45 15.61 20.56 -28.44
C GLY A 45 15.62 21.17 -29.84
N ASN A 46 16.55 22.09 -30.16
CA ASN A 46 16.61 22.75 -31.49
C ASN A 46 17.22 21.85 -32.52
N TYR A 47 16.77 22.00 -33.77
CA TYR A 47 17.36 21.32 -34.92
C TYR A 47 17.48 22.22 -36.14
N GLN A 48 18.42 21.89 -36.97
CA GLN A 48 18.56 22.48 -38.30
C GLN A 48 18.77 21.36 -39.32
N LEU A 49 17.94 21.31 -40.36
CA LEU A 49 17.95 20.26 -41.39
C LEU A 49 17.90 20.86 -42.77
N GLU A 50 18.81 20.42 -43.65
CA GLU A 50 18.74 20.73 -45.09
C GLU A 50 17.85 19.71 -45.80
N VAL A 51 16.79 20.17 -46.42
CA VAL A 51 15.78 19.34 -47.08
C VAL A 51 15.84 19.56 -48.59
N PRO A 52 16.04 18.52 -49.38
CA PRO A 52 15.98 18.61 -50.84
C PRO A 52 14.58 19.01 -51.32
N ALA A 53 14.48 19.78 -52.42
CA ALA A 53 13.21 20.25 -52.96
C ALA A 53 12.23 19.13 -53.39
N ASN A 54 12.72 17.93 -53.60
CA ASN A 54 11.92 16.75 -53.96
C ASN A 54 11.49 15.90 -52.79
N ALA A 55 11.79 16.31 -51.54
CA ALA A 55 11.35 15.63 -50.34
C ALA A 55 9.82 15.69 -50.18
N LYS A 56 9.19 14.58 -49.79
CA LYS A 56 7.74 14.48 -49.63
C LYS A 56 7.29 14.56 -48.19
N SER A 57 8.14 14.10 -47.26
CA SER A 57 7.82 14.10 -45.83
C SER A 57 9.08 14.08 -44.98
N ILE A 58 8.93 14.51 -43.73
CA ILE A 58 9.96 14.52 -42.72
C ILE A 58 9.47 13.68 -41.57
N GLU A 59 10.31 12.80 -41.09
CA GLU A 59 10.07 11.87 -40.03
C GLU A 59 10.83 12.33 -38.78
N ILE A 60 10.11 12.43 -37.65
CA ILE A 60 10.68 12.76 -36.37
C ILE A 60 10.45 11.57 -35.43
N SER A 61 11.52 11.09 -34.81
CA SER A 61 11.48 9.95 -33.89
C SER A 61 12.41 10.14 -32.72
N TYR A 62 11.97 9.66 -31.56
CA TYR A 62 12.76 9.60 -30.33
C TYR A 62 12.35 8.37 -29.55
N ILE A 63 13.28 7.77 -28.78
CA ILE A 63 13.01 6.56 -27.99
C ILE A 63 11.97 6.88 -26.92
N GLY A 64 10.85 6.15 -26.91
CA GLY A 64 9.73 6.37 -25.97
C GLY A 64 8.69 7.38 -26.47
N TYR A 65 8.76 7.82 -27.73
CA TYR A 65 7.79 8.74 -28.34
C TYR A 65 7.21 8.16 -29.62
N GLU A 66 5.93 8.48 -29.88
CA GLU A 66 5.28 8.13 -31.15
C GLU A 66 6.00 8.80 -32.31
N LYS A 67 6.37 7.98 -33.31
CA LYS A 67 6.98 8.44 -34.54
C LYS A 67 6.03 9.39 -35.29
N LYS A 68 6.47 10.63 -35.53
CA LYS A 68 5.68 11.63 -36.22
C LYS A 68 6.20 11.81 -37.64
N VAL A 69 5.31 11.65 -38.62
CA VAL A 69 5.63 11.88 -40.03
C VAL A 69 4.82 13.10 -40.50
N MET A 70 5.51 14.15 -40.97
CA MET A 70 4.91 15.39 -41.43
C MET A 70 5.13 15.55 -42.93
N PRO A 71 4.09 15.81 -43.74
CA PRO A 71 4.23 16.09 -45.15
C PRO A 71 5.01 17.40 -45.38
N PHE A 72 5.90 17.38 -46.36
CA PHE A 72 6.72 18.53 -46.74
C PHE A 72 6.45 18.88 -48.20
N ASP A 73 6.11 20.12 -48.51
CA ASP A 73 5.82 20.63 -49.85
C ASP A 73 6.68 21.84 -50.22
N GLY A 74 7.65 22.21 -49.37
CA GLY A 74 8.53 23.37 -49.57
C GLY A 74 7.87 24.73 -49.25
N ARG A 75 6.56 24.77 -48.94
CA ARG A 75 5.79 25.98 -48.57
C ARG A 75 5.41 26.01 -47.10
N ASN A 76 5.28 24.86 -46.50
CA ASN A 76 4.83 24.67 -45.11
C ASN A 76 5.98 24.74 -44.08
N LEU A 77 6.96 25.58 -44.28
CA LEU A 77 8.15 25.70 -43.40
C LEU A 77 7.79 26.07 -41.97
N ASN A 78 6.70 26.80 -41.76
CA ASN A 78 6.28 27.23 -40.42
C ASN A 78 5.76 26.07 -39.54
N ASP A 79 5.26 24.98 -40.15
CA ASP A 79 4.74 23.81 -39.42
C ASP A 79 5.87 23.04 -38.71
N PHE A 80 7.11 23.29 -39.10
CA PHE A 80 8.31 22.68 -38.56
C PHE A 80 9.04 23.51 -37.50
N ARG A 81 8.52 24.69 -37.14
CA ARG A 81 9.15 25.56 -36.12
C ARG A 81 8.98 25.01 -34.71
N VAL A 82 7.83 24.39 -34.39
CA VAL A 82 7.58 23.74 -33.11
C VAL A 82 6.94 22.40 -33.42
N ILE A 83 7.63 21.32 -33.04
CA ILE A 83 7.17 19.96 -33.24
C ILE A 83 6.90 19.39 -31.84
N LEU A 84 5.67 19.05 -31.57
CA LEU A 84 5.27 18.34 -30.35
C LEU A 84 5.26 16.86 -30.65
N LEU A 85 6.08 16.08 -29.92
CA LEU A 85 6.04 14.62 -29.93
C LEU A 85 5.18 14.18 -28.74
N LYS A 86 4.29 13.25 -28.99
CA LYS A 86 3.62 12.51 -27.92
C LYS A 86 4.59 11.43 -27.45
N GLU A 87 4.79 11.34 -26.14
CA GLU A 87 5.33 10.11 -25.59
C GLU A 87 4.58 8.96 -26.28
N GLU A 88 5.32 8.01 -26.82
CA GLU A 88 4.76 6.72 -27.10
C GLU A 88 4.20 6.25 -25.77
N GLY A 89 2.99 6.76 -25.47
CA GLY A 89 2.17 6.12 -24.49
C GLY A 89 2.28 4.69 -24.95
N LEU A 90 2.88 3.84 -24.13
CA LEU A 90 2.40 2.51 -24.04
C LEU A 90 0.90 2.70 -23.93
N SER A 91 0.18 2.76 -25.04
CA SER A 91 -1.15 2.24 -25.09
C SER A 91 -0.89 0.76 -24.80
N VAL A 92 -0.66 0.49 -23.54
CA VAL A 92 -1.15 -0.71 -22.94
C VAL A 92 -2.62 -0.59 -23.31
N ASP A 93 -3.01 -1.18 -24.44
CA ASP A 93 -4.40 -1.53 -24.68
C ASP A 93 -4.85 -1.97 -23.30
N GLU A 94 -5.73 -1.21 -22.64
CA GLU A 94 -6.11 -1.48 -21.25
C GLU A 94 -6.57 -2.93 -21.20
N VAL A 95 -5.59 -3.82 -20.98
CA VAL A 95 -5.79 -5.26 -21.03
C VAL A 95 -6.35 -5.63 -19.70
N THR A 96 -7.60 -5.96 -19.68
CA THR A 96 -8.23 -6.50 -18.48
C THR A 96 -7.89 -7.98 -18.38
N ILE A 97 -7.34 -8.39 -17.26
CA ILE A 97 -7.08 -9.81 -16.99
C ILE A 97 -8.41 -10.45 -16.67
N VAL A 98 -8.82 -11.39 -17.52
CA VAL A 98 -10.05 -12.18 -17.37
C VAL A 98 -9.64 -13.61 -17.12
N ALA A 99 -9.91 -14.11 -15.92
CA ALA A 99 -9.70 -15.50 -15.51
C ALA A 99 -8.32 -16.07 -15.90
N PHE A 100 -8.19 -16.66 -17.08
CA PHE A 100 -6.96 -17.33 -17.54
C PHE A 100 -6.33 -16.64 -18.75
N SER A 101 -6.83 -15.48 -19.19
CA SER A 101 -6.33 -14.78 -20.39
C SER A 101 -6.33 -13.26 -20.23
N LYS A 102 -5.50 -12.58 -21.02
CA LYS A 102 -5.52 -11.13 -21.16
C LYS A 102 -6.47 -10.79 -22.31
N GLN A 103 -7.54 -10.03 -22.07
CA GLN A 103 -8.45 -9.54 -23.09
C GLN A 103 -8.39 -8.02 -23.17
N LYS A 104 -8.62 -7.48 -24.36
CA LYS A 104 -8.75 -6.02 -24.53
C LYS A 104 -10.01 -5.56 -23.77
N LYS A 105 -9.94 -4.45 -23.08
CA LYS A 105 -11.04 -3.89 -22.28
C LYS A 105 -12.33 -3.73 -23.09
N GLU A 106 -12.19 -3.38 -24.38
CA GLU A 106 -13.29 -3.21 -25.32
C GLU A 106 -14.06 -4.51 -25.61
N SER A 107 -13.43 -5.68 -25.44
CA SER A 107 -14.06 -6.99 -25.68
C SER A 107 -14.63 -7.64 -24.41
N VAL A 108 -14.55 -6.97 -23.27
CA VAL A 108 -15.06 -7.48 -21.99
C VAL A 108 -16.51 -7.05 -21.78
N ILE A 109 -17.44 -7.97 -21.98
CA ILE A 109 -18.89 -7.76 -21.83
C ILE A 109 -19.34 -7.74 -20.35
N SER A 110 -18.47 -8.10 -19.42
CA SER A 110 -18.79 -8.26 -18.00
C SER A 110 -18.35 -7.07 -17.14
N SER A 111 -19.00 -6.87 -15.98
CA SER A 111 -18.67 -5.80 -15.03
C SER A 111 -17.37 -6.10 -14.28
N ILE A 112 -16.24 -5.75 -14.89
CA ILE A 112 -14.92 -5.80 -14.29
C ILE A 112 -14.49 -4.37 -13.93
N ALA A 113 -14.15 -4.15 -12.66
CA ALA A 113 -13.53 -2.91 -12.23
C ALA A 113 -12.01 -3.11 -12.15
N THR A 114 -11.27 -2.32 -12.90
CA THR A 114 -9.81 -2.27 -12.81
C THR A 114 -9.41 -1.04 -12.02
N VAL A 115 -8.48 -1.21 -11.08
CA VAL A 115 -7.90 -0.13 -10.27
C VAL A 115 -6.47 0.10 -10.73
N LYS A 116 -6.11 1.34 -10.99
CA LYS A 116 -4.74 1.67 -11.36
C LYS A 116 -3.83 1.51 -10.13
N PRO A 117 -2.68 0.80 -10.24
CA PRO A 117 -1.78 0.60 -9.09
C PRO A 117 -1.33 1.90 -8.42
N LYS A 118 -1.22 2.99 -9.18
CA LYS A 118 -0.91 4.32 -8.63
C LYS A 118 -1.94 4.81 -7.61
N GLU A 119 -3.21 4.48 -7.80
CA GLU A 119 -4.30 4.86 -6.90
C GLU A 119 -4.29 4.07 -5.58
N LEU A 120 -3.62 2.92 -5.56
CA LEU A 120 -3.45 2.08 -4.37
C LEU A 120 -2.32 2.57 -3.46
N LYS A 121 -1.50 3.53 -3.90
CA LYS A 121 -0.43 4.12 -3.11
C LYS A 121 -1.00 5.09 -2.09
N VAL A 122 -1.23 4.62 -0.89
CA VAL A 122 -1.69 5.40 0.26
C VAL A 122 -0.66 5.29 1.38
N PRO A 123 -0.63 6.24 2.33
CA PRO A 123 0.29 6.19 3.45
C PRO A 123 -0.13 5.11 4.49
N SER A 124 -0.32 3.87 4.04
CA SER A 124 -0.60 2.69 4.84
C SER A 124 0.25 1.52 4.38
N SER A 125 0.82 0.73 5.29
CA SER A 125 1.55 -0.50 5.00
C SER A 125 0.63 -1.65 4.60
N ASN A 126 -0.68 -1.46 4.72
CA ASN A 126 -1.71 -2.45 4.48
C ASN A 126 -2.50 -2.12 3.21
N LEU A 127 -2.38 -2.96 2.18
CA LEU A 127 -3.03 -2.74 0.89
C LEU A 127 -4.55 -2.75 0.99
N THR A 128 -5.15 -3.53 1.90
CA THR A 128 -6.61 -3.64 2.00
C THR A 128 -7.26 -2.33 2.40
N THR A 129 -6.58 -1.49 3.17
CA THR A 129 -7.05 -0.15 3.54
C THR A 129 -7.11 0.81 2.35
N ALA A 130 -6.26 0.59 1.35
CA ALA A 130 -6.24 1.40 0.13
C ALA A 130 -7.43 1.16 -0.80
N LEU A 131 -8.15 0.06 -0.63
CA LEU A 131 -9.28 -0.32 -1.49
C LEU A 131 -10.57 0.45 -1.17
N ALA A 132 -10.70 0.95 0.07
CA ALA A 132 -11.89 1.67 0.53
C ALA A 132 -12.17 2.93 -0.32
N GLY A 133 -13.38 3.05 -0.84
CA GLY A 133 -13.82 4.21 -1.63
C GLY A 133 -13.21 4.34 -3.04
N ARG A 134 -12.31 3.43 -3.45
CA ARG A 134 -11.61 3.47 -4.74
C ARG A 134 -12.19 2.52 -5.78
N VAL A 135 -12.95 1.54 -5.33
CA VAL A 135 -13.55 0.51 -6.18
C VAL A 135 -15.06 0.59 -6.10
N ALA A 136 -15.72 0.95 -7.20
CA ALA A 136 -17.18 0.97 -7.25
C ALA A 136 -17.76 -0.43 -6.94
N GLY A 137 -18.67 -0.52 -5.97
CA GLY A 137 -19.32 -1.78 -5.55
C GLY A 137 -18.50 -2.62 -4.59
N LEU A 138 -17.35 -2.14 -4.09
CA LEU A 138 -16.63 -2.71 -2.96
C LEU A 138 -17.01 -1.96 -1.68
N ILE A 139 -17.56 -2.67 -0.72
CA ILE A 139 -17.82 -2.15 0.63
C ILE A 139 -16.63 -2.57 1.48
N SER A 140 -15.93 -1.61 2.05
CA SER A 140 -14.76 -1.86 2.90
C SER A 140 -14.86 -1.05 4.18
N TYR A 141 -14.51 -1.69 5.30
CA TYR A 141 -14.41 -1.01 6.59
C TYR A 141 -13.23 -1.57 7.40
N GLN A 142 -12.56 -0.68 8.08
CA GLN A 142 -11.46 -0.97 8.98
C GLN A 142 -11.93 -0.83 10.43
N ARG A 143 -11.67 -1.83 11.27
CA ARG A 143 -12.07 -1.83 12.69
C ARG A 143 -11.04 -1.17 13.59
N SER A 144 -9.77 -1.29 13.26
CA SER A 144 -8.64 -0.79 14.03
C SER A 144 -7.59 -0.20 13.10
N GLY A 145 -6.89 0.82 13.57
CA GLY A 145 -5.67 1.33 12.94
C GLY A 145 -4.39 0.83 13.64
N GLU A 146 -4.51 -0.14 14.54
CA GLU A 146 -3.40 -0.74 15.27
C GLU A 146 -2.48 -1.49 14.30
N PRO A 147 -1.16 -1.21 14.30
CA PRO A 147 -0.22 -1.94 13.46
C PRO A 147 -0.33 -3.46 13.67
N GLY A 148 -0.52 -4.20 12.58
CA GLY A 148 -0.72 -5.65 12.59
C GLY A 148 -2.17 -6.12 12.82
N GLN A 149 -3.10 -5.23 13.19
CA GLN A 149 -4.54 -5.47 13.34
C GLN A 149 -5.37 -4.49 12.50
N ASP A 150 -4.75 -3.92 11.48
CA ASP A 150 -5.28 -2.86 10.63
C ASP A 150 -5.90 -3.36 9.33
N ASN A 151 -6.12 -4.67 9.17
CA ASN A 151 -6.76 -5.24 8.00
C ASN A 151 -8.19 -4.71 7.84
N ALA A 152 -8.51 -4.25 6.64
CA ALA A 152 -9.87 -3.89 6.29
C ALA A 152 -10.64 -5.14 5.86
N ASN A 153 -11.85 -5.29 6.39
CA ASN A 153 -12.82 -6.25 5.86
C ASN A 153 -13.49 -5.64 4.63
N PHE A 154 -13.71 -6.43 3.60
CA PHE A 154 -14.32 -5.96 2.37
C PHE A 154 -15.25 -7.01 1.77
N PHE A 155 -16.33 -6.52 1.13
CA PHE A 155 -17.36 -7.31 0.47
C PHE A 155 -17.66 -6.72 -0.89
N ILE A 156 -17.89 -7.57 -1.87
CA ILE A 156 -18.30 -7.15 -3.21
C ILE A 156 -19.82 -7.19 -3.27
N ARG A 157 -20.44 -6.00 -3.53
CA ARG A 157 -21.92 -5.82 -3.58
C ARG A 157 -22.67 -6.15 -2.28
N GLY A 158 -22.00 -6.29 -1.16
CA GLY A 158 -22.57 -6.57 0.15
C GLY A 158 -22.42 -8.03 0.59
N VAL A 159 -22.95 -8.32 1.78
CA VAL A 159 -22.96 -9.68 2.34
C VAL A 159 -24.13 -10.44 1.73
N THR A 160 -23.84 -11.41 0.87
CA THR A 160 -24.86 -12.18 0.11
C THR A 160 -25.19 -13.53 0.73
N THR A 161 -24.43 -13.97 1.75
CA THR A 161 -24.58 -15.29 2.37
C THR A 161 -24.79 -15.17 3.87
N PHE A 162 -25.77 -15.91 4.40
CA PHE A 162 -25.97 -16.08 5.84
C PHE A 162 -25.26 -17.35 6.30
N GLY A 163 -24.25 -17.21 7.16
CA GLY A 163 -23.60 -18.32 7.85
C GLY A 163 -22.49 -19.06 7.09
N TYR A 164 -22.02 -18.55 5.94
CA TYR A 164 -20.87 -19.06 5.19
C TYR A 164 -19.86 -17.95 4.86
N LYS A 165 -18.70 -18.31 4.33
CA LYS A 165 -17.67 -17.31 3.95
C LYS A 165 -18.28 -16.23 3.05
N ALA A 166 -18.26 -14.98 3.49
CA ALA A 166 -18.71 -13.83 2.72
C ALA A 166 -17.56 -13.17 1.93
N ASP A 167 -16.33 -13.62 2.14
CA ASP A 167 -15.14 -13.05 1.53
C ASP A 167 -15.07 -13.40 0.04
N PRO A 168 -14.62 -12.48 -0.82
CA PRO A 168 -14.36 -12.77 -2.23
C PRO A 168 -13.18 -13.73 -2.37
N LEU A 169 -13.13 -14.44 -3.51
CA LEU A 169 -11.97 -15.22 -3.90
C LEU A 169 -10.83 -14.30 -4.29
N ILE A 170 -9.67 -14.44 -3.67
CA ILE A 170 -8.48 -13.62 -3.95
C ILE A 170 -7.44 -14.46 -4.68
N LEU A 171 -7.05 -14.02 -5.86
CA LEU A 171 -6.04 -14.66 -6.69
C LEU A 171 -4.89 -13.67 -6.94
N ILE A 172 -3.69 -14.02 -6.47
CA ILE A 172 -2.46 -13.28 -6.74
C ILE A 172 -1.60 -14.15 -7.66
N ASP A 173 -1.31 -13.67 -8.87
CA ASP A 173 -0.62 -14.41 -9.94
C ASP A 173 -1.24 -15.78 -10.25
N GLY A 174 -2.56 -15.91 -10.06
CA GLY A 174 -3.31 -17.14 -10.28
C GLY A 174 -3.32 -18.12 -9.09
N VAL A 175 -2.67 -17.79 -7.98
CA VAL A 175 -2.68 -18.57 -6.73
C VAL A 175 -3.73 -18.01 -5.79
N GLU A 176 -4.57 -18.87 -5.23
CA GLU A 176 -5.54 -18.49 -4.19
C GLU A 176 -4.82 -18.20 -2.88
N LEU A 177 -5.04 -17.00 -2.36
CA LEU A 177 -4.43 -16.50 -1.14
C LEU A 177 -5.50 -15.85 -0.24
N SER A 178 -5.13 -15.56 1.00
CA SER A 178 -6.02 -14.95 1.99
C SER A 178 -6.07 -13.41 1.86
N ALA A 179 -7.03 -12.78 2.56
CA ALA A 179 -7.07 -11.33 2.71
C ALA A 179 -5.84 -10.78 3.44
N ASP A 180 -5.28 -11.57 4.36
CA ASP A 180 -4.05 -11.22 5.07
C ASP A 180 -2.83 -11.21 4.13
N ASP A 181 -2.77 -12.13 3.17
CA ASP A 181 -1.72 -12.15 2.16
C ASP A 181 -1.85 -10.97 1.19
N LEU A 182 -3.09 -10.61 0.83
CA LEU A 182 -3.36 -9.41 0.03
C LEU A 182 -2.94 -8.13 0.79
N ALA A 183 -3.20 -8.07 2.10
CA ALA A 183 -2.82 -6.93 2.93
C ALA A 183 -1.31 -6.66 2.93
N ARG A 184 -0.50 -7.71 2.80
CA ARG A 184 0.97 -7.63 2.79
C ARG A 184 1.57 -7.26 1.44
N LEU A 185 0.77 -7.32 0.36
CA LEU A 185 1.25 -7.00 -0.98
C LEU A 185 1.52 -5.50 -1.11
N GLN A 186 2.67 -5.16 -1.68
CA GLN A 186 3.06 -3.77 -1.86
C GLN A 186 2.45 -3.20 -3.15
N PRO A 187 1.84 -2.00 -3.12
CA PRO A 187 1.30 -1.36 -4.32
C PRO A 187 2.33 -1.18 -5.44
N ASP A 188 3.60 -0.98 -5.08
CA ASP A 188 4.68 -0.82 -6.04
C ASP A 188 4.98 -2.08 -6.85
N ASP A 189 4.63 -3.26 -6.34
CA ASP A 189 4.84 -4.55 -6.99
C ASP A 189 3.65 -4.98 -7.87
N ILE A 190 2.55 -4.22 -7.85
CA ILE A 190 1.32 -4.55 -8.59
C ILE A 190 1.42 -4.02 -10.02
N GLU A 191 1.17 -4.88 -11.00
CA GLU A 191 0.98 -4.54 -12.40
C GLU A 191 -0.48 -4.21 -12.69
N SER A 192 -1.40 -5.09 -12.24
CA SER A 192 -2.83 -4.89 -12.42
C SER A 192 -3.62 -5.38 -11.21
N PHE A 193 -4.73 -4.70 -10.92
CA PHE A 193 -5.68 -5.05 -9.88
C PHE A 193 -7.08 -4.99 -10.47
N SER A 194 -7.76 -6.12 -10.56
CA SER A 194 -9.07 -6.25 -11.17
C SER A 194 -10.05 -6.95 -10.25
N ILE A 195 -11.31 -6.49 -10.23
CA ILE A 195 -12.37 -7.08 -9.43
C ILE A 195 -13.51 -7.52 -10.36
N MET A 196 -13.79 -8.80 -10.36
CA MET A 196 -14.94 -9.39 -11.04
C MET A 196 -16.12 -9.42 -10.09
N LYS A 197 -17.19 -8.70 -10.46
CA LYS A 197 -18.35 -8.50 -9.58
C LYS A 197 -19.56 -9.34 -9.98
N ASP A 198 -19.62 -9.77 -11.23
CA ASP A 198 -20.77 -10.48 -11.80
C ASP A 198 -20.53 -11.97 -11.86
N ALA A 199 -21.62 -12.72 -11.70
CA ALA A 199 -21.61 -14.18 -11.85
C ALA A 199 -21.05 -14.63 -13.22
N THR A 200 -21.30 -13.85 -14.28
CA THR A 200 -20.79 -14.15 -15.64
C THR A 200 -19.26 -14.08 -15.68
N SER A 201 -18.65 -13.07 -15.04
CA SER A 201 -17.19 -12.91 -15.00
C SER A 201 -16.53 -13.91 -14.04
N SER A 202 -17.21 -14.28 -12.96
CA SER A 202 -16.73 -15.22 -11.94
C SER A 202 -17.07 -16.68 -12.22
N ALA A 203 -17.89 -16.97 -13.24
CA ALA A 203 -18.38 -18.33 -13.57
C ALA A 203 -17.25 -19.35 -13.76
N LEU A 204 -16.09 -18.92 -14.27
CA LEU A 204 -14.90 -19.77 -14.45
C LEU A 204 -14.32 -20.30 -13.14
N TYR A 205 -14.68 -19.69 -12.00
CA TYR A 205 -14.25 -20.08 -10.66
C TYR A 205 -15.32 -20.87 -9.91
N GLY A 206 -16.47 -21.13 -10.57
CA GLY A 206 -17.59 -21.90 -10.00
C GLY A 206 -18.12 -21.28 -8.71
N ALA A 207 -18.55 -22.13 -7.77
CA ALA A 207 -19.09 -21.71 -6.48
C ALA A 207 -18.12 -20.84 -5.65
N ARG A 208 -16.80 -20.98 -5.83
CA ARG A 208 -15.78 -20.21 -5.13
C ARG A 208 -15.78 -18.73 -5.53
N GLY A 209 -16.21 -18.42 -6.76
CA GLY A 209 -16.36 -17.05 -7.27
C GLY A 209 -17.70 -16.39 -6.96
N ALA A 210 -18.61 -17.04 -6.22
CA ALA A 210 -19.96 -16.54 -5.97
C ALA A 210 -20.00 -15.17 -5.27
N ASN A 211 -19.06 -14.89 -4.39
CA ASN A 211 -18.91 -13.60 -3.68
C ASN A 211 -18.03 -12.59 -4.44
N GLY A 212 -17.75 -12.86 -5.73
CA GLY A 212 -16.83 -12.08 -6.55
C GLY A 212 -15.38 -12.58 -6.46
N VAL A 213 -14.56 -12.08 -7.38
CA VAL A 213 -13.16 -12.48 -7.49
C VAL A 213 -12.26 -11.24 -7.58
N ILE A 214 -11.22 -11.20 -6.78
CA ILE A 214 -10.15 -10.21 -6.83
C ILE A 214 -8.96 -10.85 -7.54
N LEU A 215 -8.55 -10.27 -8.66
CA LEU A 215 -7.39 -10.69 -9.44
C LEU A 215 -6.28 -9.66 -9.29
N VAL A 216 -5.15 -10.08 -8.80
CA VAL A 216 -3.94 -9.26 -8.70
C VAL A 216 -2.86 -9.92 -9.52
N THR A 217 -2.23 -9.14 -10.39
CA THR A 217 -1.03 -9.56 -11.12
C THR A 217 0.13 -8.72 -10.64
N THR A 218 1.24 -9.36 -10.29
CA THR A 218 2.46 -8.67 -9.90
C THR A 218 3.31 -8.35 -11.11
N LYS A 219 4.18 -7.34 -10.97
CA LYS A 219 5.07 -6.89 -12.03
C LYS A 219 6.03 -7.99 -12.45
N GLU A 220 6.21 -8.10 -13.75
CA GLU A 220 7.19 -8.98 -14.38
C GLU A 220 8.36 -8.17 -14.94
N GLY A 221 9.44 -8.86 -15.27
CA GLY A 221 10.58 -8.28 -15.95
C GLY A 221 10.22 -7.82 -17.37
N VAL A 222 10.77 -6.70 -17.79
CA VAL A 222 10.59 -6.15 -19.14
C VAL A 222 11.93 -6.17 -19.88
N GLU A 223 11.91 -6.50 -21.16
CA GLU A 223 13.11 -6.43 -22.00
C GLU A 223 13.64 -4.99 -22.04
N GLY A 224 14.91 -4.81 -21.75
CA GLY A 224 15.56 -3.51 -21.75
C GLY A 224 16.70 -3.41 -20.74
N LYS A 225 17.29 -2.21 -20.67
CA LYS A 225 18.33 -1.89 -19.69
C LYS A 225 17.79 -2.00 -18.26
N LEU A 226 18.68 -2.25 -17.32
CA LEU A 226 18.36 -2.22 -15.89
C LEU A 226 17.73 -0.89 -15.52
N LYS A 227 16.53 -0.96 -14.94
CA LYS A 227 15.82 0.16 -14.30
C LYS A 227 15.82 -0.07 -12.80
N ILE A 228 16.19 0.96 -12.06
CA ILE A 228 16.20 0.96 -10.61
C ILE A 228 15.23 2.04 -10.16
N ALA A 229 14.30 1.69 -9.27
CA ALA A 229 13.43 2.66 -8.61
C ALA A 229 13.53 2.47 -7.10
N ALA A 230 13.64 3.57 -6.37
CA ALA A 230 13.63 3.58 -4.92
C ALA A 230 12.66 4.65 -4.42
N ARG A 231 11.93 4.35 -3.36
CA ARG A 231 10.96 5.26 -2.73
C ARG A 231 11.11 5.16 -1.22
N PHE A 232 11.25 6.32 -0.58
CA PHE A 232 11.20 6.45 0.86
C PHE A 232 10.00 7.31 1.24
N GLU A 233 9.28 6.91 2.27
CA GLU A 233 8.14 7.63 2.82
C GLU A 233 8.26 7.68 4.34
N ASN A 234 7.97 8.85 4.90
CA ASN A 234 7.72 9.03 6.32
C ASN A 234 6.30 9.59 6.46
N SER A 235 5.47 8.93 7.25
CA SER A 235 4.08 9.34 7.48
C SER A 235 3.84 9.57 8.96
N PHE A 236 2.98 10.54 9.26
CA PHE A 236 2.49 10.81 10.59
C PHE A 236 1.03 10.37 10.68
N SER A 237 0.71 9.61 11.71
CA SER A 237 -0.63 9.08 11.96
C SER A 237 -1.17 9.63 13.27
N SER A 238 -2.44 10.02 13.27
CA SER A 238 -3.17 10.47 14.46
C SER A 238 -4.55 9.84 14.49
N PRO A 239 -5.16 9.66 15.67
CA PRO A 239 -6.55 9.21 15.76
C PRO A 239 -7.48 10.14 14.99
N ILE A 240 -8.39 9.57 14.18
CA ILE A 240 -9.39 10.34 13.43
C ILE A 240 -10.41 10.98 14.37
N LYS A 241 -10.69 10.29 15.48
CA LYS A 241 -11.61 10.75 16.52
C LYS A 241 -11.07 10.34 17.88
N ASN A 242 -10.89 11.29 18.74
CA ASN A 242 -10.61 11.05 20.15
C ASN A 242 -11.93 10.87 20.91
N ILE A 243 -11.94 9.96 21.89
CA ILE A 243 -13.06 9.85 22.82
C ILE A 243 -12.88 10.92 23.89
N GLU A 244 -13.88 11.78 24.03
CA GLU A 244 -13.95 12.71 25.14
C GLU A 244 -14.56 11.96 26.36
N LEU A 245 -13.73 11.70 27.35
CA LEU A 245 -14.15 11.17 28.64
C LEU A 245 -14.49 12.31 29.56
N ALA A 246 -15.42 12.07 30.50
CA ALA A 246 -15.70 13.02 31.57
C ALA A 246 -14.43 13.25 32.41
N ASP A 247 -14.13 14.50 32.72
CA ASP A 247 -13.06 14.82 33.63
C ASP A 247 -13.33 14.22 35.01
N PRO A 248 -12.31 14.03 35.86
CA PRO A 248 -12.45 13.37 37.16
C PRO A 248 -13.51 14.00 38.07
N ILE A 249 -13.68 15.30 38.05
CA ILE A 249 -14.67 16.02 38.91
C ILE A 249 -16.09 15.76 38.39
N THR A 250 -16.31 15.97 37.09
CA THR A 250 -17.59 15.65 36.45
C THR A 250 -17.96 14.18 36.63
N TYR A 251 -16.99 13.27 36.58
CA TYR A 251 -17.21 11.85 36.82
C TYR A 251 -17.76 11.61 38.27
N MET A 252 -17.15 12.20 39.32
CA MET A 252 -17.60 12.05 40.70
C MET A 252 -19.01 12.61 40.89
N VAL A 253 -19.26 13.83 40.42
CA VAL A 253 -20.55 14.50 40.51
C VAL A 253 -21.65 13.69 39.83
N LYS A 254 -21.43 13.26 38.60
CA LYS A 254 -22.42 12.47 37.83
C LYS A 254 -22.64 11.08 38.40
N HIS A 255 -21.62 10.46 38.98
CA HIS A 255 -21.77 9.18 39.62
C HIS A 255 -22.62 9.31 40.91
N ASN A 256 -22.35 10.34 41.73
CA ASN A 256 -23.17 10.64 42.90
C ASN A 256 -24.63 10.91 42.49
N GLU A 257 -24.87 11.73 41.47
CA GLU A 257 -26.19 12.00 40.92
C GLU A 257 -26.91 10.70 40.48
N ALA A 258 -26.21 9.84 39.79
CA ALA A 258 -26.75 8.56 39.28
C ALA A 258 -27.15 7.61 40.44
N VAL A 259 -26.42 7.61 41.57
CA VAL A 259 -26.75 6.81 42.73
C VAL A 259 -27.95 7.41 43.48
N SER A 260 -27.91 8.70 43.78
CA SER A 260 -28.99 9.37 44.55
C SER A 260 -30.35 9.39 43.82
N THR A 261 -30.34 9.43 42.49
CA THR A 261 -31.58 9.36 41.69
C THR A 261 -32.20 7.98 41.63
N ARG A 262 -31.39 6.92 41.79
CA ARG A 262 -31.85 5.52 41.79
C ARG A 262 -32.27 5.06 43.19
N ASP A 263 -31.48 5.45 44.16
CA ASP A 263 -31.73 5.16 45.57
C ASP A 263 -31.39 6.39 46.44
N PRO A 264 -32.41 7.21 46.82
CA PRO A 264 -32.19 8.42 47.61
C PRO A 264 -31.61 8.17 48.99
N LEU A 265 -31.66 6.93 49.50
CA LEU A 265 -31.11 6.54 50.80
C LEU A 265 -29.71 5.94 50.72
N ALA A 266 -29.21 5.69 49.52
CA ALA A 266 -27.87 5.14 49.34
C ALA A 266 -26.78 6.14 49.73
N SER A 267 -25.71 5.63 50.34
CA SER A 267 -24.50 6.43 50.58
C SER A 267 -23.87 6.86 49.28
N LEU A 268 -23.53 8.13 49.16
CA LEU A 268 -22.87 8.65 47.95
C LEU A 268 -21.49 8.02 47.78
N PRO A 269 -21.12 7.59 46.57
CA PRO A 269 -19.80 7.02 46.28
C PRO A 269 -18.63 7.95 46.61
N TYR A 270 -18.83 9.26 46.46
CA TYR A 270 -17.81 10.27 46.71
C TYR A 270 -18.32 11.35 47.64
N SER A 271 -17.59 11.60 48.75
CA SER A 271 -17.90 12.67 49.70
C SER A 271 -17.58 14.04 49.06
N GLN A 272 -18.26 15.09 49.60
CA GLN A 272 -17.97 16.47 49.15
C GLN A 272 -16.51 16.85 49.45
N GLU A 273 -15.99 16.42 50.62
CA GLU A 273 -14.58 16.61 50.98
C GLU A 273 -13.63 16.03 49.91
N LYS A 274 -13.91 14.83 49.41
CA LYS A 274 -13.11 14.24 48.34
C LYS A 274 -13.17 15.06 47.06
N ILE A 275 -14.34 15.53 46.66
CA ILE A 275 -14.51 16.35 45.47
C ILE A 275 -13.73 17.66 45.61
N ASP A 276 -13.88 18.36 46.76
CA ASP A 276 -13.22 19.65 46.99
C ASP A 276 -11.69 19.53 47.04
N ASN A 277 -11.16 18.48 47.70
CA ASN A 277 -9.72 18.24 47.75
C ASN A 277 -9.15 17.81 46.41
N THR A 278 -9.91 17.08 45.57
CA THR A 278 -9.51 16.74 44.19
C THR A 278 -9.48 17.99 43.30
N ILE A 279 -10.44 18.91 43.46
CA ILE A 279 -10.45 20.22 42.78
C ILE A 279 -9.24 21.06 43.19
N ALA A 280 -8.95 21.09 44.51
CA ALA A 280 -7.83 21.87 45.05
C ALA A 280 -6.45 21.26 44.76
N GLY A 281 -6.39 19.98 44.33
CA GLY A 281 -5.12 19.26 44.09
C GLY A 281 -4.25 19.18 45.35
N THR A 282 -4.87 18.99 46.53
CA THR A 282 -4.16 19.02 47.81
C THR A 282 -3.17 17.87 47.98
N ASN A 283 -3.49 16.70 47.46
CA ASN A 283 -2.63 15.52 47.51
C ASN A 283 -3.06 14.50 46.46
N ASP A 284 -2.29 14.35 45.36
CA ASP A 284 -2.61 13.48 44.25
C ASP A 284 -2.58 11.99 44.60
N PHE A 285 -1.98 11.59 45.69
CA PHE A 285 -1.98 10.21 46.16
C PHE A 285 -3.25 9.86 46.96
N VAL A 286 -3.80 10.81 47.70
CA VAL A 286 -5.01 10.63 48.49
C VAL A 286 -6.27 10.98 47.69
N TYR A 287 -6.19 12.02 46.89
CA TYR A 287 -7.25 12.55 46.03
C TYR A 287 -6.87 12.53 44.56
N PRO A 288 -6.59 11.34 44.00
CA PRO A 288 -6.11 11.22 42.64
C PRO A 288 -7.12 11.72 41.60
N ALA A 289 -6.60 12.33 40.54
CA ALA A 289 -7.35 12.73 39.38
C ALA A 289 -6.54 12.33 38.11
N VAL A 290 -6.82 11.14 37.60
CA VAL A 290 -6.03 10.56 36.51
C VAL A 290 -6.79 10.63 35.20
N ASP A 291 -6.24 11.35 34.24
CA ASP A 291 -6.66 11.25 32.84
C ASP A 291 -5.91 10.09 32.19
N TRP A 292 -6.52 8.90 32.29
CA TRP A 292 -5.94 7.67 31.75
C TRP A 292 -5.66 7.72 30.25
N TYR A 293 -6.54 8.40 29.48
CA TYR A 293 -6.37 8.50 28.04
C TYR A 293 -5.15 9.34 27.67
N LYS A 294 -5.05 10.55 28.23
CA LYS A 294 -3.94 11.46 27.99
C LYS A 294 -2.61 10.89 28.52
N MET A 295 -2.65 10.12 29.59
CA MET A 295 -1.45 9.49 30.15
C MET A 295 -0.90 8.39 29.25
N LEU A 296 -1.77 7.54 28.66
CA LEU A 296 -1.37 6.30 28.03
C LEU A 296 -1.40 6.31 26.50
N PHE A 297 -1.93 7.37 25.89
CA PHE A 297 -1.95 7.51 24.42
C PHE A 297 -1.25 8.77 23.96
N LYS A 298 -0.56 8.65 22.84
CA LYS A 298 0.06 9.76 22.10
C LYS A 298 -0.94 10.29 21.07
N ASP A 299 -0.89 11.58 20.81
CA ASP A 299 -1.71 12.21 19.77
C ASP A 299 -1.21 11.90 18.35
N VAL A 300 0.08 11.64 18.20
CA VAL A 300 0.72 11.41 16.89
C VAL A 300 1.79 10.33 16.99
N THR A 301 1.88 9.50 15.99
CA THR A 301 2.98 8.55 15.77
C THR A 301 3.56 8.70 14.36
N SER A 302 4.76 8.18 14.14
CA SER A 302 5.43 8.22 12.83
C SER A 302 5.70 6.81 12.33
N ASN A 303 5.51 6.62 11.01
CA ASN A 303 5.75 5.36 10.32
C ASN A 303 6.69 5.59 9.15
N GLN A 304 7.59 4.64 8.88
CA GLN A 304 8.59 4.73 7.83
C GLN A 304 8.42 3.59 6.83
N ARG A 305 8.65 3.90 5.55
CA ARG A 305 8.62 2.92 4.47
C ARG A 305 9.78 3.16 3.53
N PHE A 306 10.38 2.09 3.12
CA PHE A 306 11.37 2.05 2.06
C PHE A 306 11.02 0.96 1.07
N ASN A 307 10.92 1.32 -0.21
CA ASN A 307 10.72 0.36 -1.30
C ASN A 307 11.83 0.57 -2.32
N MET A 308 12.42 -0.51 -2.78
CA MET A 308 13.38 -0.53 -3.87
C MET A 308 13.02 -1.65 -4.84
N ASN A 309 13.00 -1.36 -6.12
CA ASN A 309 12.80 -2.38 -7.14
C ASN A 309 13.77 -2.23 -8.30
N LEU A 310 14.05 -3.38 -8.91
CA LEU A 310 14.96 -3.56 -10.04
C LEU A 310 14.20 -4.31 -11.13
N SER A 311 14.24 -3.82 -12.35
CA SER A 311 13.65 -4.52 -13.50
C SER A 311 14.53 -4.39 -14.72
N GLY A 312 14.52 -5.41 -15.57
CA GLY A 312 15.30 -5.42 -16.78
C GLY A 312 15.37 -6.82 -17.38
N GLY A 313 16.21 -6.97 -18.38
CA GLY A 313 16.48 -8.25 -19.02
C GLY A 313 16.63 -8.16 -20.50
N GLY A 314 16.86 -9.31 -21.13
CA GLY A 314 16.97 -9.47 -22.58
C GLY A 314 15.96 -10.48 -23.10
N ARG A 315 16.18 -10.91 -24.35
CA ARG A 315 15.29 -11.88 -25.03
C ARG A 315 15.20 -13.23 -24.34
N VAL A 316 16.27 -13.66 -23.64
CA VAL A 316 16.32 -14.98 -22.99
C VAL A 316 15.73 -14.93 -21.60
N ALA A 317 16.05 -13.91 -20.82
CA ALA A 317 15.56 -13.79 -19.44
C ALA A 317 15.22 -12.34 -19.11
N ARG A 318 14.12 -12.15 -18.40
CA ARG A 318 13.62 -10.87 -17.89
C ARG A 318 13.36 -11.04 -16.40
N TYR A 319 13.62 -10.02 -15.62
CA TYR A 319 13.50 -10.11 -14.17
C TYR A 319 12.88 -8.84 -13.58
N TYR A 320 12.14 -9.04 -12.50
CA TYR A 320 11.69 -8.03 -11.57
C TYR A 320 12.05 -8.48 -10.15
N VAL A 321 12.80 -7.66 -9.43
CA VAL A 321 13.18 -7.92 -8.04
C VAL A 321 12.81 -6.71 -7.21
N ALA A 322 12.14 -6.91 -6.08
CA ALA A 322 11.75 -5.84 -5.19
C ALA A 322 12.05 -6.20 -3.73
N MET A 323 12.36 -5.17 -2.96
CA MET A 323 12.50 -5.24 -1.51
C MET A 323 11.76 -4.05 -0.89
N THR A 324 10.98 -4.34 0.15
CA THR A 324 10.27 -3.31 0.92
C THR A 324 10.53 -3.51 2.40
N TYR A 325 10.76 -2.41 3.10
CA TYR A 325 10.81 -2.34 4.56
C TYR A 325 9.75 -1.36 5.04
N ASN A 326 8.91 -1.78 5.98
CA ASN A 326 7.93 -0.94 6.65
C ASN A 326 8.16 -1.02 8.16
N HIS A 327 8.11 0.12 8.81
CA HIS A 327 8.14 0.24 10.25
C HIS A 327 6.92 1.05 10.70
N ASP A 328 5.98 0.39 11.36
CA ASP A 328 4.74 0.98 11.84
C ASP A 328 4.75 1.02 13.37
N ASN A 329 4.52 2.20 13.94
CA ASN A 329 4.49 2.43 15.39
C ASN A 329 3.06 2.64 15.88
N GLY A 330 2.76 2.09 17.07
CA GLY A 330 1.55 2.38 17.82
C GLY A 330 1.57 3.74 18.52
N ILE A 331 0.43 4.08 19.09
CA ILE A 331 0.21 5.34 19.81
C ILE A 331 0.27 5.21 21.33
N LEU A 332 0.71 4.06 21.87
CA LEU A 332 0.82 3.90 23.32
C LEU A 332 2.01 4.73 23.83
N ASN A 333 1.76 5.41 24.95
CA ASN A 333 2.75 6.22 25.64
C ASN A 333 3.36 5.40 26.77
N VAL A 334 4.54 4.84 26.54
CA VAL A 334 5.27 4.01 27.50
C VAL A 334 6.42 4.81 28.06
N ASP A 335 6.50 4.92 29.38
CA ASP A 335 7.62 5.57 30.06
C ASP A 335 8.84 4.64 30.15
N LYS A 336 9.97 5.18 30.61
CA LYS A 336 11.24 4.45 30.71
C LYS A 336 11.45 3.78 32.07
N ARG A 337 10.40 3.55 32.86
CA ARG A 337 10.53 2.91 34.18
C ARG A 337 10.92 1.44 34.07
N ASN A 338 10.48 0.76 33.00
CA ASN A 338 10.88 -0.59 32.67
C ASN A 338 12.03 -0.59 31.65
N ASN A 339 12.75 -1.71 31.60
CA ASN A 339 13.84 -1.97 30.63
C ASN A 339 13.33 -2.44 29.26
N PHE A 340 12.02 -2.50 29.05
CA PHE A 340 11.38 -2.86 27.78
C PHE A 340 10.37 -1.79 27.35
N ASN A 341 10.07 -1.78 26.07
CA ASN A 341 9.07 -0.90 25.48
C ASN A 341 7.86 -1.71 25.05
N SER A 342 6.73 -1.53 25.72
CA SER A 342 5.47 -2.19 25.38
C SER A 342 4.60 -1.38 24.41
N ASN A 343 5.10 -0.29 23.81
CA ASN A 343 4.41 0.32 22.69
C ASN A 343 4.41 -0.63 21.49
N ILE A 344 3.36 -0.59 20.69
CA ILE A 344 3.27 -1.40 19.48
C ILE A 344 4.32 -0.94 18.48
N SER A 345 5.08 -1.89 17.98
CA SER A 345 6.07 -1.72 16.93
C SER A 345 6.00 -2.91 15.98
N LEU A 346 5.79 -2.63 14.71
CA LEU A 346 5.70 -3.67 13.68
C LEU A 346 6.71 -3.38 12.57
N ASN A 347 7.66 -4.28 12.40
CA ASN A 347 8.61 -4.27 11.31
C ASN A 347 8.18 -5.30 10.28
N LYS A 348 8.06 -4.89 9.02
CA LYS A 348 7.74 -5.79 7.90
C LYS A 348 8.81 -5.68 6.84
N ILE A 349 9.40 -6.81 6.47
CA ILE A 349 10.31 -6.92 5.34
C ILE A 349 9.63 -7.79 4.29
N SER A 350 9.54 -7.31 3.07
CA SER A 350 9.05 -8.09 1.93
C SER A 350 10.09 -8.13 0.84
N VAL A 351 10.34 -9.31 0.31
CA VAL A 351 11.19 -9.52 -0.86
C VAL A 351 10.40 -10.27 -1.93
N ARG A 352 10.60 -9.87 -3.19
CA ARG A 352 9.94 -10.48 -4.34
C ARG A 352 10.91 -10.63 -5.49
N SER A 353 10.84 -11.75 -6.18
CA SER A 353 11.62 -12.02 -7.39
C SER A 353 10.72 -12.73 -8.42
N ASN A 354 10.49 -12.09 -9.54
CA ASN A 354 9.79 -12.65 -10.69
C ASN A 354 10.75 -12.74 -11.86
N VAL A 355 10.98 -13.94 -12.38
CA VAL A 355 11.90 -14.19 -13.49
C VAL A 355 11.17 -14.96 -14.58
N ASN A 356 11.17 -14.39 -15.78
CA ASN A 356 10.63 -14.99 -16.98
C ASN A 356 11.80 -15.43 -17.88
N MET A 357 11.84 -16.69 -18.26
CA MET A 357 12.90 -17.28 -19.08
C MET A 357 12.31 -17.92 -20.33
N ASN A 358 12.72 -17.47 -21.50
CA ASN A 358 12.40 -18.11 -22.77
C ASN A 358 13.36 -19.29 -23.00
N LEU A 359 12.93 -20.51 -22.65
CA LEU A 359 13.73 -21.73 -22.82
C LEU A 359 13.90 -22.07 -24.31
N THR A 360 12.83 -21.84 -25.08
CA THR A 360 12.81 -21.96 -26.53
C THR A 360 11.99 -20.80 -27.12
N LYS A 361 11.83 -20.75 -28.44
CA LYS A 361 10.95 -19.75 -29.09
C LYS A 361 9.47 -19.93 -28.75
N THR A 362 9.09 -21.10 -28.26
CA THR A 362 7.68 -21.50 -27.97
C THR A 362 7.46 -21.87 -26.52
N THR A 363 8.52 -21.96 -25.70
CA THR A 363 8.46 -22.39 -24.30
C THR A 363 8.98 -21.29 -23.39
N GLU A 364 8.14 -20.82 -22.45
CA GLU A 364 8.51 -19.85 -21.42
C GLU A 364 8.39 -20.52 -20.02
N LEU A 365 9.43 -20.40 -19.22
CA LEU A 365 9.45 -20.76 -17.80
C LEU A 365 9.38 -19.49 -16.97
N ILE A 366 8.43 -19.43 -16.06
CA ILE A 366 8.24 -18.31 -15.15
C ILE A 366 8.42 -18.80 -13.73
N THR A 367 9.28 -18.14 -12.97
CA THR A 367 9.46 -18.39 -11.54
C THR A 367 9.10 -17.14 -10.76
N ARG A 368 8.25 -17.29 -9.74
CA ARG A 368 7.88 -16.22 -8.83
C ARG A 368 8.18 -16.68 -7.42
N MET A 369 8.96 -15.90 -6.71
CA MET A 369 9.31 -16.14 -5.32
C MET A 369 9.00 -14.89 -4.51
N SER A 370 8.37 -15.05 -3.35
CA SER A 370 8.17 -13.96 -2.41
C SER A 370 8.34 -14.44 -0.98
N GLY A 371 8.88 -13.55 -0.16
CA GLY A 371 9.00 -13.74 1.28
C GLY A 371 8.54 -12.49 2.00
N THR A 372 7.74 -12.66 3.05
CA THR A 372 7.34 -11.58 3.96
C THR A 372 7.70 -12.01 5.38
N PHE A 373 8.34 -11.10 6.10
CA PHE A 373 8.78 -11.28 7.48
C PHE A 373 8.21 -10.14 8.30
N ASP A 374 7.35 -10.48 9.26
CA ASP A 374 6.70 -9.53 10.15
C ASP A 374 7.21 -9.78 11.57
N ASP A 375 7.83 -8.78 12.19
CA ASP A 375 8.25 -8.79 13.58
C ASP A 375 7.46 -7.74 14.36
N TYR A 376 6.68 -8.21 15.31
CA TYR A 376 5.81 -7.41 16.15
C TYR A 376 6.30 -7.41 17.59
N SER A 377 6.21 -6.25 18.24
CA SER A 377 6.33 -6.10 19.68
C SER A 377 5.20 -5.19 20.17
N GLY A 378 4.64 -5.48 21.33
CA GLY A 378 3.53 -4.68 21.89
C GLY A 378 3.11 -5.13 23.29
N PRO A 379 2.05 -4.56 23.87
CA PRO A 379 1.56 -4.93 25.17
C PRO A 379 0.98 -6.35 25.16
N LEU A 380 1.06 -7.04 26.31
CA LEU A 380 0.52 -8.40 26.47
C LEU A 380 -0.94 -8.52 26.02
N SER A 381 -1.75 -7.52 26.32
CA SER A 381 -3.20 -7.53 26.06
C SER A 381 -3.57 -6.99 24.67
N GLY A 382 -2.61 -6.47 23.88
CA GLY A 382 -2.89 -5.76 22.63
C GLY A 382 -3.43 -4.34 22.81
N GLY A 383 -3.44 -3.54 21.72
CA GLY A 383 -3.83 -2.12 21.78
C GLY A 383 -5.33 -1.92 22.00
N SER A 384 -6.18 -2.73 21.37
CA SER A 384 -7.64 -2.65 21.53
C SER A 384 -8.08 -2.95 22.97
N ASP A 385 -7.44 -3.91 23.64
CA ASP A 385 -7.70 -4.20 25.05
C ASP A 385 -7.22 -3.08 25.95
N MET A 386 -6.05 -2.51 25.66
CA MET A 386 -5.54 -1.34 26.39
C MET A 386 -6.51 -0.17 26.29
N PHE A 387 -7.04 0.11 25.11
CA PHE A 387 -8.07 1.14 24.93
C PHE A 387 -9.33 0.86 25.76
N SER A 388 -9.83 -0.38 25.73
CA SER A 388 -11.00 -0.78 26.52
C SER A 388 -10.77 -0.63 28.02
N ARG A 389 -9.56 -0.91 28.52
CA ARG A 389 -9.18 -0.74 29.92
C ARG A 389 -9.14 0.72 30.33
N VAL A 390 -8.55 1.58 29.49
CA VAL A 390 -8.51 3.03 29.71
C VAL A 390 -9.92 3.62 29.83
N VAL A 391 -10.83 3.26 28.91
CA VAL A 391 -12.22 3.77 28.93
C VAL A 391 -13.00 3.28 30.18
N LYS A 392 -12.68 2.10 30.71
CA LYS A 392 -13.37 1.51 31.86
C LYS A 392 -12.73 1.86 33.21
N ALA A 393 -11.51 2.40 33.20
CA ALA A 393 -10.80 2.69 34.45
C ALA A 393 -11.42 3.85 35.22
N ASN A 394 -11.45 3.72 36.54
CA ASN A 394 -11.93 4.77 37.41
C ASN A 394 -10.87 5.88 37.54
N PRO A 395 -11.19 7.16 37.24
CA PRO A 395 -10.20 8.23 37.21
C PRO A 395 -9.82 8.80 38.60
N VAL A 396 -10.54 8.43 39.68
CA VAL A 396 -10.40 9.07 40.99
C VAL A 396 -10.19 8.09 42.15
N LYS A 397 -9.99 6.79 41.85
CA LYS A 397 -9.85 5.78 42.92
C LYS A 397 -8.43 5.66 43.44
N PHE A 398 -7.43 5.71 42.53
CA PHE A 398 -6.01 5.54 42.84
C PHE A 398 -5.15 6.18 41.75
N PRO A 399 -3.92 6.60 42.09
CA PRO A 399 -2.95 7.03 41.05
C PRO A 399 -2.48 5.83 40.25
N ALA A 400 -1.83 6.07 39.09
CA ALA A 400 -1.27 5.01 38.26
C ALA A 400 -0.22 4.18 39.02
N TYR A 401 0.62 4.88 39.79
CA TYR A 401 1.68 4.30 40.61
C TYR A 401 2.00 5.27 41.76
N TYR A 402 2.69 4.76 42.76
CA TYR A 402 3.24 5.53 43.89
C TYR A 402 4.73 5.69 43.70
N GLU A 403 5.26 6.88 43.97
CA GLU A 403 6.70 7.10 44.04
C GLU A 403 7.29 6.43 45.28
N LYS A 404 8.57 6.06 45.22
CA LYS A 404 9.28 5.49 46.34
C LYS A 404 9.44 6.54 47.45
N ASP A 405 9.13 6.16 48.66
CA ASP A 405 9.34 6.93 49.87
C ASP A 405 10.36 6.24 50.82
N ALA A 406 10.59 6.83 52.01
CA ALA A 406 11.53 6.29 52.98
C ALA A 406 11.17 4.85 53.41
N ASN A 407 9.90 4.44 53.40
CA ASN A 407 9.43 3.13 53.80
C ASN A 407 9.58 2.08 52.68
N ASN A 408 9.64 2.53 51.43
CA ASN A 408 9.67 1.69 50.22
C ASN A 408 10.95 1.81 49.40
N ILE A 409 12.00 2.44 49.93
CA ILE A 409 13.23 2.76 49.22
C ILE A 409 13.94 1.53 48.59
N TYR A 410 13.79 0.38 49.26
CA TYR A 410 14.40 -0.90 48.80
C TYR A 410 13.49 -1.71 47.87
N THR A 411 12.29 -1.23 47.57
CA THR A 411 11.39 -1.92 46.64
C THR A 411 11.88 -1.77 45.21
N ASN A 412 12.15 -2.87 44.52
CA ASN A 412 12.71 -2.85 43.16
C ASN A 412 11.65 -2.87 42.06
N HIS A 413 10.39 -3.04 42.37
CA HIS A 413 9.28 -3.03 41.42
C HIS A 413 8.45 -1.73 41.52
N ILE A 414 7.66 -1.48 40.49
CA ILE A 414 6.74 -0.33 40.45
C ILE A 414 5.62 -0.57 41.48
N LEU A 415 5.34 0.43 42.30
CA LEU A 415 4.25 0.41 43.26
C LEU A 415 2.96 0.86 42.59
N PHE A 416 2.25 -0.06 41.94
CA PHE A 416 1.01 0.26 41.23
C PHE A 416 -0.10 0.68 42.16
N GLY A 417 -0.86 1.71 41.76
CA GLY A 417 -2.05 2.14 42.44
C GLY A 417 -3.18 1.10 42.35
N ASN A 418 -3.88 0.91 43.46
CA ASN A 418 -5.09 0.09 43.59
C ASN A 418 -5.92 0.55 44.78
N ALA A 419 -7.15 0.05 44.92
CA ALA A 419 -8.03 0.37 46.03
C ALA A 419 -8.86 -0.83 46.47
N GLY A 420 -9.09 -0.94 47.77
CA GLY A 420 -9.96 -1.96 48.36
C GLY A 420 -9.48 -3.38 48.16
N THR A 421 -10.36 -4.27 47.76
CA THR A 421 -10.10 -5.71 47.60
C THR A 421 -9.35 -6.09 46.30
N GLY A 422 -8.85 -5.13 45.51
CA GLY A 422 -7.95 -5.38 44.41
C GLY A 422 -8.56 -5.69 43.04
N ASN A 423 -9.86 -5.49 42.88
CA ASN A 423 -10.55 -5.82 41.61
C ASN A 423 -10.68 -4.64 40.62
N TYR A 424 -9.89 -3.57 40.81
CA TYR A 424 -9.93 -2.42 39.92
C TYR A 424 -8.91 -2.51 38.83
N ILE A 425 -9.29 -2.02 37.62
CA ILE A 425 -8.41 -1.98 36.47
C ILE A 425 -7.46 -0.78 36.62
N ASN A 426 -6.17 -1.05 36.68
CA ASN A 426 -5.11 -0.06 36.51
C ASN A 426 -4.50 -0.20 35.11
N PRO A 427 -4.89 0.65 34.12
CA PRO A 427 -4.40 0.51 32.75
C PRO A 427 -2.90 0.70 32.62
N TYR A 428 -2.28 1.53 33.48
CA TYR A 428 -0.85 1.71 33.47
C TYR A 428 -0.11 0.42 33.88
N ALA A 429 -0.58 -0.24 34.95
CA ALA A 429 -0.01 -1.52 35.35
C ALA A 429 -0.14 -2.58 34.26
N ASP A 430 -1.29 -2.62 33.58
CA ASP A 430 -1.50 -3.54 32.47
C ASP A 430 -0.59 -3.26 31.25
N LEU A 431 -0.28 -1.98 30.99
CA LEU A 431 0.63 -1.58 29.93
C LEU A 431 2.08 -2.00 30.22
N VAL A 432 2.53 -1.89 31.46
CA VAL A 432 3.95 -2.06 31.83
C VAL A 432 4.26 -3.39 32.51
N LYS A 433 3.31 -4.29 32.70
CA LYS A 433 3.52 -5.59 33.35
C LYS A 433 4.31 -6.59 32.50
N GLY A 434 4.40 -6.37 31.21
CA GLY A 434 5.11 -7.24 30.28
C GLY A 434 4.90 -6.81 28.84
N TYR A 435 5.47 -7.58 27.93
CA TYR A 435 5.34 -7.36 26.48
C TYR A 435 5.11 -8.70 25.78
N LYS A 436 4.56 -8.61 24.59
CA LYS A 436 4.40 -9.72 23.67
C LYS A 436 5.21 -9.44 22.40
N GLU A 437 5.95 -10.44 21.95
CA GLU A 437 6.60 -10.43 20.65
C GLU A 437 6.11 -11.59 19.82
N TYR A 438 5.94 -11.37 18.52
CA TYR A 438 5.76 -12.47 17.58
C TYR A 438 6.50 -12.18 16.29
N SER A 439 7.00 -13.26 15.68
CA SER A 439 7.53 -13.27 14.33
C SER A 439 6.67 -14.14 13.43
N GLN A 440 6.29 -13.59 12.30
CA GLN A 440 5.52 -14.28 11.28
C GLN A 440 6.25 -14.26 9.94
N THR A 441 6.39 -15.41 9.32
CA THR A 441 7.05 -15.54 8.02
C THR A 441 6.13 -16.23 7.03
N LEU A 442 5.94 -15.62 5.86
CA LEU A 442 5.24 -16.19 4.72
C LEU A 442 6.23 -16.32 3.56
N LEU A 443 6.49 -17.54 3.12
CA LEU A 443 7.28 -17.82 1.93
C LEU A 443 6.38 -18.42 0.86
N SER A 444 6.44 -17.90 -0.36
CA SER A 444 5.71 -18.43 -1.51
C SER A 444 6.67 -18.64 -2.68
N ALA A 445 6.57 -19.78 -3.31
CA ALA A 445 7.29 -20.12 -4.53
C ALA A 445 6.33 -20.68 -5.56
N GLN A 446 6.42 -20.19 -6.79
CA GLN A 446 5.61 -20.61 -7.92
C GLN A 446 6.50 -20.84 -9.13
N VAL A 447 6.25 -21.92 -9.82
CA VAL A 447 6.88 -22.27 -11.10
C VAL A 447 5.77 -22.49 -12.13
N GLU A 448 5.85 -21.79 -13.24
CA GLU A 448 4.87 -21.87 -14.32
C GLU A 448 5.59 -22.14 -15.64
N LEU A 449 5.14 -23.13 -16.36
CA LEU A 449 5.59 -23.46 -17.70
C LEU A 449 4.48 -23.14 -18.70
N LYS A 450 4.78 -22.29 -19.67
CA LYS A 450 3.88 -21.95 -20.78
C LYS A 450 4.47 -22.53 -22.07
N GLN A 451 3.63 -23.22 -22.82
CA GLN A 451 3.98 -23.77 -24.13
C GLN A 451 3.01 -23.27 -25.18
N ASN A 452 3.54 -22.62 -26.21
CA ASN A 452 2.79 -22.25 -27.40
C ASN A 452 2.86 -23.41 -28.43
N PHE A 453 1.71 -23.84 -28.90
CA PHE A 453 1.54 -24.91 -29.90
C PHE A 453 0.99 -24.37 -31.22
N ASP A 454 1.24 -23.11 -31.57
CA ASP A 454 0.82 -22.51 -32.84
C ASP A 454 1.28 -23.32 -34.05
N PHE A 455 2.34 -24.10 -33.90
CA PHE A 455 2.86 -25.01 -34.93
C PHE A 455 1.94 -26.25 -35.17
N ILE A 456 1.03 -26.54 -34.25
CA ILE A 456 -0.02 -27.58 -34.38
C ILE A 456 -1.31 -26.93 -34.84
N THR A 457 -1.77 -25.93 -34.06
CA THR A 457 -3.02 -25.22 -34.33
C THR A 457 -2.86 -23.78 -33.81
N LYS A 458 -3.12 -22.80 -34.67
CA LYS A 458 -2.99 -21.38 -34.34
C LYS A 458 -3.83 -21.01 -33.11
N GLY A 459 -3.18 -20.40 -32.11
CA GLY A 459 -3.79 -20.00 -30.84
C GLY A 459 -3.83 -21.10 -29.77
N LEU A 460 -3.34 -22.30 -30.05
CA LEU A 460 -3.27 -23.38 -29.05
C LEU A 460 -2.10 -23.11 -28.08
N ASN A 461 -2.44 -23.04 -26.80
CA ASN A 461 -1.47 -22.82 -25.72
C ASN A 461 -1.76 -23.79 -24.56
N ALA A 462 -0.71 -24.25 -23.89
CA ALA A 462 -0.80 -24.99 -22.64
C ALA A 462 -0.05 -24.24 -21.54
N ARG A 463 -0.56 -24.36 -20.33
CA ARG A 463 0.02 -23.77 -19.12
C ARG A 463 -0.03 -24.78 -18.00
N VAL A 464 1.10 -24.99 -17.33
CA VAL A 464 1.20 -25.81 -16.12
C VAL A 464 1.80 -24.93 -15.03
N MET A 465 1.19 -24.94 -13.86
CA MET A 465 1.64 -24.13 -12.73
C MET A 465 1.67 -24.99 -11.47
N VAL A 466 2.77 -24.90 -10.73
CA VAL A 466 2.93 -25.49 -9.40
C VAL A 466 3.31 -24.38 -8.43
N ASN A 467 2.66 -24.35 -7.28
CA ASN A 467 2.99 -23.40 -6.23
C ASN A 467 3.09 -24.09 -4.88
N THR A 468 3.85 -23.50 -3.99
CA THR A 468 3.95 -23.87 -2.58
C THR A 468 4.00 -22.62 -1.72
N THR A 469 3.32 -22.68 -0.59
CA THR A 469 3.31 -21.60 0.39
C THR A 469 3.63 -22.18 1.76
N ARG A 470 4.58 -21.56 2.45
CA ARG A 470 4.94 -21.92 3.82
C ARG A 470 4.68 -20.72 4.73
N HIS A 471 3.91 -20.97 5.78
CA HIS A 471 3.64 -20.03 6.85
C HIS A 471 4.30 -20.52 8.13
N SER A 472 5.03 -19.64 8.82
CA SER A 472 5.63 -19.90 10.12
C SER A 472 5.24 -18.78 11.07
N TYR A 473 4.90 -19.14 12.29
CA TYR A 473 4.53 -18.23 13.37
C TYR A 473 5.22 -18.66 14.65
N PHE A 474 5.81 -17.70 15.34
CA PHE A 474 6.43 -17.88 16.63
C PHE A 474 6.10 -16.69 17.52
N ASP A 475 5.71 -16.91 18.77
CA ASP A 475 5.43 -15.86 19.73
C ASP A 475 6.05 -16.12 21.10
N VAL A 476 6.33 -15.03 21.81
CA VAL A 476 6.82 -14.98 23.19
C VAL A 476 6.02 -13.93 23.95
N SER A 477 5.61 -14.26 25.16
CA SER A 477 4.88 -13.36 26.06
C SER A 477 5.27 -13.59 27.52
#